data_4a7e3c2212582c2cac75568ac231f7f8
#
_entry.id   4a7e3c2212582c2cac75568ac231f7f8
#
_cell.length_a   1.000
_cell.length_b   1.000
_cell.length_c   1.000
_cell.angle_alpha   90.00
_cell.angle_beta   90.00
_cell.angle_gamma   90.00
#
_symmetry.space_group_name_H-M   'P 1'
#
loop_
_entity.id
_entity.type
_entity.pdbx_description
1 polymer ?
#
loop_
_entity_poly.entity_id
_entity_poly.type
_entity_poly.pdbx_seq_one_letter_code
_entity_poly.pdbx_strand_id
1 'polypeptide(L)'
;MAARRSVVLLLAVLAAALLPAAAAASSGYSTKIVVSLKVPAFHGTLKSGKSACAENRTVKLFRQKPGPDKLLGTDKSNAKAKWSIPLGKKLTAGSYYAKAPAKGSCKPAKSKVLPIA
;
A
#
# COMPACT_ATOMS: atom_id res chain seq x y z
N MET A 1 -23.02 -8.36 51.85
CA MET A 1 -23.58 -9.34 50.93
C MET A 1 -23.86 -8.81 49.57
N ALA A 2 -24.53 -7.70 49.46
CA ALA A 2 -24.88 -7.15 48.13
C ALA A 2 -23.68 -6.70 47.29
N ALA A 3 -22.61 -6.32 47.93
CA ALA A 3 -21.44 -5.77 47.23
C ALA A 3 -20.77 -6.77 46.31
N ARG A 4 -20.84 -8.03 46.59
CA ARG A 4 -20.15 -9.03 45.80
C ARG A 4 -20.68 -9.19 44.39
N ARG A 5 -21.94 -8.91 44.24
CA ARG A 5 -22.58 -9.08 42.92
C ARG A 5 -22.16 -8.04 41.94
N SER A 6 -21.78 -6.91 42.40
CA SER A 6 -21.35 -5.81 41.54
C SER A 6 -20.05 -6.12 40.76
N VAL A 7 -19.21 -6.92 41.34
CA VAL A 7 -17.91 -7.25 40.73
C VAL A 7 -18.08 -8.01 39.40
N VAL A 8 -19.08 -8.87 39.34
CA VAL A 8 -19.30 -9.67 38.14
C VAL A 8 -19.69 -8.81 36.96
N LEU A 9 -20.44 -7.76 37.18
CA LEU A 9 -20.87 -6.89 36.10
C LEU A 9 -19.74 -6.15 35.42
N LEU A 10 -18.75 -5.78 36.19
CA LEU A 10 -17.61 -5.06 35.65
C LEU A 10 -16.79 -5.87 34.67
N LEU A 11 -16.69 -7.16 34.89
CA LEU A 11 -15.92 -8.02 34.00
C LEU A 11 -16.56 -8.15 32.61
N ALA A 12 -17.87 -8.18 32.56
CA ALA A 12 -18.57 -8.29 31.30
C ALA A 12 -18.35 -7.06 30.42
N VAL A 13 -18.29 -5.89 31.02
CA VAL A 13 -18.11 -4.65 30.27
C VAL A 13 -16.73 -4.58 29.63
N LEU A 14 -15.72 -5.04 30.29
CA LEU A 14 -14.37 -5.02 29.75
C LEU A 14 -14.21 -5.87 28.50
N ALA A 15 -14.84 -7.01 28.47
CA ALA A 15 -14.75 -7.91 27.33
C ALA A 15 -15.33 -7.28 26.08
N ALA A 16 -16.42 -6.55 26.19
CA ALA A 16 -17.05 -5.92 25.05
C ALA A 16 -16.24 -4.78 24.45
N ALA A 17 -15.46 -4.08 25.24
CA ALA A 17 -14.71 -2.91 24.80
C ALA A 17 -13.58 -3.24 23.85
N LEU A 18 -13.09 -4.47 23.83
CA LEU A 18 -11.95 -4.84 23.02
C LEU A 18 -12.29 -5.07 21.55
N LEU A 19 -13.48 -5.54 21.26
CA LEU A 19 -13.88 -5.92 19.91
C LEU A 19 -13.96 -4.75 18.92
N PRO A 20 -14.56 -3.62 19.28
CA PRO A 20 -14.65 -2.49 18.34
C PRO A 20 -13.31 -1.96 17.87
N ALA A 21 -12.29 -1.97 18.71
CA ALA A 21 -10.97 -1.49 18.34
C ALA A 21 -10.35 -2.33 17.23
N ALA A 22 -10.50 -3.64 17.27
CA ALA A 22 -9.97 -4.53 16.24
C ALA A 22 -10.66 -4.31 14.89
N ALA A 23 -11.97 -4.07 14.88
CA ALA A 23 -12.69 -3.83 13.66
C ALA A 23 -12.28 -2.52 12.97
N ALA A 24 -12.03 -1.48 13.75
CA ALA A 24 -11.61 -0.18 13.22
C ALA A 24 -10.24 -0.23 12.52
N ALA A 25 -9.35 -1.12 12.94
CA ALA A 25 -8.01 -1.24 12.37
C ALA A 25 -8.00 -1.74 10.93
N SER A 26 -9.09 -2.37 10.45
CA SER A 26 -9.16 -2.91 9.10
C SER A 26 -9.65 -1.90 8.07
N SER A 27 -10.13 -0.72 8.50
CA SER A 27 -10.63 0.29 7.58
C SER A 27 -9.47 1.07 6.94
N GLY A 28 -9.72 1.57 5.73
CA GLY A 28 -8.75 2.37 5.00
C GLY A 28 -9.12 2.43 3.53
N TYR A 29 -8.49 3.34 2.81
CA TYR A 29 -8.75 3.52 1.38
C TYR A 29 -7.79 2.68 0.56
N SER A 30 -8.33 1.90 -0.36
CA SER A 30 -7.52 1.13 -1.29
C SER A 30 -7.04 2.01 -2.44
N THR A 31 -5.89 1.64 -3.01
CA THR A 31 -5.32 2.30 -4.16
C THR A 31 -4.94 1.26 -5.19
N LYS A 32 -5.23 1.53 -6.45
CA LYS A 32 -4.81 0.70 -7.56
C LYS A 32 -3.63 1.35 -8.25
N ILE A 33 -2.55 0.60 -8.45
CA ILE A 33 -1.37 1.08 -9.17
C ILE A 33 -1.42 0.50 -10.57
N VAL A 34 -1.39 1.38 -11.57
CA VAL A 34 -1.21 1.00 -12.97
C VAL A 34 0.25 1.21 -13.31
N VAL A 35 0.87 0.19 -13.91
CA VAL A 35 2.27 0.22 -14.32
C VAL A 35 2.40 -0.16 -15.78
N SER A 36 3.24 0.56 -16.51
CA SER A 36 3.59 0.26 -17.89
C SER A 36 5.05 0.61 -18.12
N LEU A 37 5.62 0.03 -19.16
CA LEU A 37 6.98 0.35 -19.54
C LEU A 37 6.95 1.15 -20.86
N LYS A 38 7.63 2.30 -20.82
CA LYS A 38 7.96 3.07 -22.00
C LYS A 38 9.43 3.43 -21.87
N VAL A 39 10.27 2.66 -22.54
CA VAL A 39 11.72 2.79 -22.42
C VAL A 39 12.14 4.26 -22.55
N PRO A 40 12.97 4.80 -21.62
CA PRO A 40 13.74 4.09 -20.59
C PRO A 40 13.09 4.09 -19.20
N ALA A 41 11.80 4.31 -19.08
CA ALA A 41 11.16 4.46 -17.78
C ALA A 41 9.96 3.55 -17.60
N PHE A 42 9.77 3.08 -16.36
CA PHE A 42 8.48 2.59 -15.92
C PHE A 42 7.64 3.77 -15.47
N HIS A 43 6.38 3.77 -15.83
CA HIS A 43 5.48 4.86 -15.48
C HIS A 43 4.07 4.33 -15.25
N GLY A 44 3.23 5.18 -14.72
CA GLY A 44 1.85 4.79 -14.52
C GLY A 44 1.06 5.83 -13.75
N THR A 45 -0.07 5.37 -13.24
CA THR A 45 -0.99 6.18 -12.47
C THR A 45 -1.41 5.45 -11.21
N LEU A 46 -1.94 6.22 -10.26
CA LEU A 46 -2.59 5.69 -9.08
C LEU A 46 -4.06 6.04 -9.14
N LYS A 47 -4.91 5.09 -8.76
CA LYS A 47 -6.37 5.31 -8.72
C LYS A 47 -6.87 4.97 -7.32
N SER A 48 -7.58 5.90 -6.71
CA SER A 48 -8.16 5.70 -5.38
C SER A 48 -9.43 6.52 -5.25
N GLY A 49 -10.34 6.06 -4.41
CA GLY A 49 -11.53 6.83 -4.06
C GLY A 49 -11.22 8.07 -3.24
N LYS A 50 -10.01 8.17 -2.69
CA LYS A 50 -9.55 9.35 -1.95
C LYS A 50 -8.35 9.94 -2.66
N SER A 51 -8.44 11.20 -3.08
CA SER A 51 -7.36 11.85 -3.84
C SER A 51 -6.03 11.88 -3.08
N ALA A 52 -6.06 12.04 -1.77
CA ALA A 52 -4.85 12.03 -0.96
C ALA A 52 -4.12 10.69 -1.01
N CYS A 53 -4.77 9.60 -1.43
CA CYS A 53 -4.15 8.29 -1.60
C CYS A 53 -3.60 8.07 -3.01
N ALA A 54 -3.91 8.96 -3.95
CA ALA A 54 -3.41 8.90 -5.31
C ALA A 54 -2.37 9.99 -5.60
N GLU A 55 -2.50 11.15 -4.99
CA GLU A 55 -1.59 12.27 -5.20
C GLU A 55 -0.49 12.28 -4.15
N ASN A 56 0.69 12.73 -4.55
CA ASN A 56 1.85 12.86 -3.66
C ASN A 56 2.10 11.57 -2.85
N ARG A 57 1.92 10.44 -3.51
CA ARG A 57 2.06 9.12 -2.91
C ARG A 57 3.38 8.49 -3.34
N THR A 58 4.13 7.94 -2.41
CA THR A 58 5.38 7.25 -2.73
C THR A 58 5.10 5.98 -3.50
N VAL A 59 5.81 5.80 -4.62
CA VAL A 59 5.77 4.59 -5.45
C VAL A 59 7.18 4.03 -5.53
N LYS A 60 7.33 2.74 -5.28
CA LYS A 60 8.61 2.04 -5.34
C LYS A 60 8.54 0.96 -6.41
N LEU A 61 9.54 0.92 -7.28
CA LEU A 61 9.63 -0.09 -8.33
C LEU A 61 10.57 -1.20 -7.89
N PHE A 62 10.10 -2.44 -8.02
CA PHE A 62 10.87 -3.63 -7.66
C PHE A 62 11.03 -4.58 -8.82
N ARG A 63 12.11 -5.32 -8.82
CA ARG A 63 12.34 -6.46 -9.70
C ARG A 63 12.29 -7.73 -8.85
N GLN A 64 11.55 -8.72 -9.29
CA GLN A 64 11.46 -10.00 -8.59
C GLN A 64 12.78 -10.76 -8.69
N LYS A 65 13.17 -11.38 -7.60
CA LYS A 65 14.37 -12.19 -7.48
C LYS A 65 14.10 -13.45 -6.67
N PRO A 66 14.95 -14.49 -6.78
CA PRO A 66 14.78 -15.70 -5.96
C PRO A 66 14.81 -15.42 -4.46
N GLY A 67 15.62 -14.45 -4.02
CA GLY A 67 15.63 -13.96 -2.65
C GLY A 67 14.76 -12.73 -2.51
N PRO A 68 15.16 -11.78 -1.64
CA PRO A 68 14.45 -10.51 -1.52
C PRO A 68 14.41 -9.77 -2.85
N ASP A 69 13.27 -9.16 -3.17
CA ASP A 69 13.14 -8.39 -4.39
C ASP A 69 14.02 -7.14 -4.35
N LYS A 70 14.49 -6.73 -5.51
CA LYS A 70 15.41 -5.60 -5.62
C LYS A 70 14.65 -4.30 -5.87
N LEU A 71 14.87 -3.31 -4.99
CA LEU A 71 14.35 -1.96 -5.20
C LEU A 71 15.16 -1.27 -6.28
N LEU A 72 14.50 -0.80 -7.33
CA LEU A 72 15.14 -0.15 -8.47
C LEU A 72 15.04 1.36 -8.44
N GLY A 73 14.00 1.90 -7.86
CA GLY A 73 13.81 3.34 -7.79
C GLY A 73 12.53 3.71 -7.06
N THR A 74 12.39 5.01 -6.82
CA THR A 74 11.27 5.57 -6.08
C THR A 74 10.85 6.87 -6.73
N ASP A 75 9.55 7.13 -6.75
CA ASP A 75 9.00 8.41 -7.20
C ASP A 75 7.78 8.76 -6.34
N LYS A 76 7.40 10.01 -6.36
CA LYS A 76 6.14 10.46 -5.78
C LYS A 76 5.19 10.83 -6.90
N SER A 77 3.94 10.36 -6.81
CA SER A 77 2.94 10.74 -7.79
C SER A 77 2.65 12.23 -7.71
N ASN A 78 2.34 12.82 -8.87
CA ASN A 78 2.03 14.25 -8.97
C ASN A 78 0.56 14.53 -8.68
N ALA A 79 0.12 15.76 -8.89
CA ALA A 79 -1.27 16.17 -8.67
C ALA A 79 -2.27 15.47 -9.59
N LYS A 80 -1.79 14.87 -10.68
CA LYS A 80 -2.60 14.05 -11.59
C LYS A 80 -2.46 12.57 -11.31
N ALA A 81 -1.88 12.21 -10.17
CA ALA A 81 -1.67 10.84 -9.75
C ALA A 81 -0.78 10.04 -10.71
N LYS A 82 0.15 10.71 -11.38
CA LYS A 82 1.10 10.08 -12.31
C LYS A 82 2.47 9.95 -11.68
N TRP A 83 3.15 8.85 -12.00
CA TRP A 83 4.51 8.60 -11.52
C TRP A 83 5.37 8.05 -12.65
N SER A 84 6.69 8.21 -12.52
CA SER A 84 7.65 7.72 -13.49
C SER A 84 8.99 7.44 -12.80
N ILE A 85 9.55 6.26 -13.09
CA ILE A 85 10.84 5.85 -12.53
C ILE A 85 11.74 5.45 -13.68
N PRO A 86 12.68 6.32 -14.07
CA PRO A 86 13.64 6.00 -15.13
C PRO A 86 14.66 4.98 -14.64
N LEU A 87 15.07 4.07 -15.51
CA LEU A 87 16.06 3.07 -15.17
C LEU A 87 17.47 3.45 -15.59
N GLY A 88 17.63 4.49 -16.37
CA GLY A 88 18.94 5.06 -16.74
C GLY A 88 19.72 4.25 -17.75
N LYS A 89 19.76 2.94 -17.65
CA LYS A 89 20.55 2.06 -18.51
C LYS A 89 19.70 0.96 -19.11
N LYS A 90 20.34 -0.14 -19.50
CA LYS A 90 19.67 -1.29 -20.07
C LYS A 90 18.59 -1.83 -19.14
N LEU A 91 17.45 -2.10 -19.72
CA LEU A 91 16.41 -2.86 -19.09
C LEU A 91 16.81 -4.34 -19.10
N THR A 92 16.84 -4.95 -17.92
CA THR A 92 17.16 -6.37 -17.79
C THR A 92 15.88 -7.17 -17.86
N ALA A 93 15.90 -8.31 -18.55
CA ALA A 93 14.77 -9.22 -18.57
C ALA A 93 14.41 -9.66 -17.16
N GLY A 94 13.13 -9.82 -16.89
CA GLY A 94 12.65 -10.19 -15.57
C GLY A 94 11.23 -9.71 -15.33
N SER A 95 10.77 -9.83 -14.10
CA SER A 95 9.42 -9.42 -13.71
C SER A 95 9.50 -8.24 -12.75
N TYR A 96 8.71 -7.24 -13.04
CA TYR A 96 8.74 -5.96 -12.34
C TYR A 96 7.36 -5.62 -11.78
N TYR A 97 7.32 -4.91 -10.68
CA TYR A 97 6.06 -4.42 -10.11
C TYR A 97 6.32 -3.17 -9.26
N ALA A 98 5.27 -2.42 -9.02
CA ALA A 98 5.34 -1.23 -8.20
C ALA A 98 4.56 -1.42 -6.91
N LYS A 99 5.05 -0.81 -5.84
CA LYS A 99 4.41 -0.79 -4.53
C LYS A 99 4.26 0.63 -4.04
N ALA A 100 3.19 0.88 -3.31
CA ALA A 100 3.01 2.11 -2.55
C ALA A 100 2.83 1.73 -1.08
N PRO A 101 3.76 2.12 -0.19
CA PRO A 101 3.60 1.85 1.24
C PRO A 101 2.37 2.54 1.81
N ALA A 102 1.86 2.04 2.93
CA ALA A 102 0.75 2.67 3.62
C ALA A 102 1.07 4.13 3.94
N LYS A 103 0.06 4.98 3.87
CA LYS A 103 0.19 6.40 4.19
C LYS A 103 -1.10 6.88 4.85
N GLY A 104 -1.03 7.22 6.15
CA GLY A 104 -2.22 7.64 6.87
C GLY A 104 -3.32 6.59 6.77
N SER A 105 -4.49 6.99 6.28
CA SER A 105 -5.62 6.09 6.05
C SER A 105 -5.55 5.34 4.72
N CYS A 106 -4.48 5.52 3.94
CA CYS A 106 -4.29 4.83 2.67
C CYS A 106 -3.64 3.46 2.91
N LYS A 107 -4.30 2.41 2.45
CA LYS A 107 -3.75 1.06 2.55
C LYS A 107 -2.54 0.91 1.64
N PRO A 108 -1.59 0.01 1.98
CA PRO A 108 -0.50 -0.30 1.05
C PRO A 108 -1.08 -0.87 -0.25
N ALA A 109 -0.42 -0.61 -1.36
CA ALA A 109 -0.85 -1.05 -2.67
C ALA A 109 0.28 -1.72 -3.41
N LYS A 110 -0.07 -2.64 -4.32
CA LYS A 110 0.87 -3.34 -5.17
C LYS A 110 0.26 -3.47 -6.57
N SER A 111 1.05 -3.20 -7.60
CA SER A 111 0.62 -3.34 -8.98
C SER A 111 0.60 -4.81 -9.42
N LYS A 112 0.06 -5.05 -10.62
CA LYS A 112 0.29 -6.32 -11.31
C LYS A 112 1.78 -6.45 -11.61
N VAL A 113 2.22 -7.70 -11.75
CA VAL A 113 3.59 -7.99 -12.19
C VAL A 113 3.64 -7.80 -13.70
N LEU A 114 4.66 -7.08 -14.16
CA LEU A 114 4.90 -6.81 -15.57
C LEU A 114 6.13 -7.61 -16.02
N PRO A 115 5.95 -8.72 -16.76
CA PRO A 115 7.09 -9.50 -17.23
C PRO A 115 7.71 -8.83 -18.45
N ILE A 116 9.04 -8.77 -18.47
CA ILE A 116 9.85 -8.21 -19.55
C ILE A 116 10.77 -9.31 -20.08
N ALA A 117 10.66 -9.57 -21.35
CA ALA A 117 11.43 -10.62 -22.04
C ALA A 117 12.88 -10.20 -22.34
#